data_c84024852380ff376c9441dc6d98dc26
#
_entry.id   c84024852380ff376c9441dc6d98dc26
#
_cell.length_a   1.000
_cell.length_b   1.000
_cell.length_c   1.000
_cell.angle_alpha   90.00
_cell.angle_beta   90.00
_cell.angle_gamma   90.00
#
_symmetry.space_group_name_H-M   'P 1'
#
loop_
_entity.id
_entity.type
_entity.pdbx_description
1 polymer ?
#
loop_
_entity_poly.entity_id
_entity_poly.type
_entity_poly.pdbx_seq_one_letter_code
_entity_poly.pdbx_strand_id
1 'polypeptide(L)'
;MHNKSYFALLPLSFFISNAFAENMQSVTLLDPIVVTGVTQTNTNSVKLNPKTTLQPLPAGDGADLLQSVANMSVIRKGGSSGDPLFRGLGGSRLNIQADDQFIYGGCSNRMDPPTAYIFPSAYDEVVVTKGPQTVTEGSGLVAGAVRFVR
;
A
#
# COMPACT_ATOMS: atom_id res chain seq x y z
N MET A 1 -29.01 -89.59 36.98
CA MET A 1 -29.70 -88.59 36.16
C MET A 1 -28.75 -87.41 36.09
N HIS A 2 -28.03 -87.29 34.98
CA HIS A 2 -26.97 -86.27 34.77
C HIS A 2 -27.55 -85.17 33.88
N ASN A 3 -27.65 -83.99 34.47
CA ASN A 3 -28.06 -82.82 33.72
C ASN A 3 -26.79 -82.09 33.23
N LYS A 4 -26.46 -82.11 31.97
CA LYS A 4 -25.36 -81.39 31.37
C LYS A 4 -25.87 -80.08 30.86
N SER A 5 -25.53 -79.01 31.62
CA SER A 5 -25.72 -77.61 31.20
C SER A 5 -24.68 -77.31 30.14
N TYR A 6 -25.13 -77.10 28.92
CA TYR A 6 -24.26 -76.55 27.85
C TYR A 6 -24.27 -75.04 27.94
N PHE A 7 -23.13 -74.51 28.35
CA PHE A 7 -22.89 -73.06 28.34
C PHE A 7 -22.56 -72.66 26.91
N ALA A 8 -23.49 -72.03 26.26
CA ALA A 8 -23.27 -71.47 24.91
C ALA A 8 -22.42 -70.21 25.03
N LEU A 9 -21.17 -70.30 24.65
CA LEU A 9 -20.27 -69.16 24.45
C LEU A 9 -20.68 -68.45 23.15
N LEU A 10 -21.35 -67.30 23.26
CA LEU A 10 -21.58 -66.36 22.17
C LEU A 10 -20.26 -65.67 21.84
N PRO A 11 -19.80 -65.68 20.58
CA PRO A 11 -18.66 -64.88 20.18
C PRO A 11 -19.06 -63.40 20.14
N LEU A 12 -18.54 -62.65 21.06
CA LEU A 12 -18.64 -61.21 21.06
C LEU A 12 -17.82 -60.66 19.87
N SER A 13 -18.48 -60.50 18.74
CA SER A 13 -17.88 -59.86 17.56
C SER A 13 -17.65 -58.38 17.87
N PHE A 14 -16.39 -58.07 18.15
CA PHE A 14 -15.92 -56.69 18.26
C PHE A 14 -16.04 -56.03 16.89
N PHE A 15 -17.08 -55.23 16.69
CA PHE A 15 -17.14 -54.28 15.60
C PHE A 15 -16.14 -53.16 15.88
N ILE A 16 -14.93 -53.30 15.34
CA ILE A 16 -13.97 -52.19 15.28
C ILE A 16 -14.47 -51.27 14.20
N SER A 17 -15.24 -50.26 14.56
CA SER A 17 -15.58 -49.16 13.69
C SER A 17 -14.27 -48.38 13.47
N ASN A 18 -13.65 -48.57 12.31
CA ASN A 18 -12.62 -47.67 11.81
C ASN A 18 -13.26 -46.32 11.58
N ALA A 19 -13.24 -45.47 12.59
CA ALA A 19 -13.50 -44.03 12.41
C ALA A 19 -12.32 -43.48 11.61
N PHE A 20 -12.45 -43.49 10.29
CA PHE A 20 -11.63 -42.62 9.45
C PHE A 20 -12.06 -41.20 9.76
N ALA A 21 -11.34 -40.56 10.69
CA ALA A 21 -11.36 -39.15 10.81
C ALA A 21 -10.63 -38.60 9.57
N GLU A 22 -11.42 -38.34 8.53
CA GLU A 22 -10.98 -37.54 7.40
C GLU A 22 -10.70 -36.15 7.93
N ASN A 23 -9.43 -35.95 8.31
CA ASN A 23 -8.93 -34.65 8.68
C ASN A 23 -8.79 -33.84 7.39
N MET A 24 -9.94 -33.43 6.83
CA MET A 24 -9.99 -32.41 5.80
C MET A 24 -9.65 -31.08 6.46
N GLN A 25 -8.36 -30.89 6.76
CA GLN A 25 -7.83 -29.55 6.83
C GLN A 25 -7.94 -28.98 5.42
N SER A 26 -9.04 -28.27 5.18
CA SER A 26 -9.11 -27.35 4.06
C SER A 26 -7.99 -26.35 4.27
N VAL A 27 -6.87 -26.59 3.60
CA VAL A 27 -5.80 -25.61 3.51
C VAL A 27 -6.43 -24.43 2.78
N THR A 28 -6.86 -23.43 3.54
CA THR A 28 -7.26 -22.16 2.97
C THR A 28 -6.00 -21.56 2.37
N LEU A 29 -5.84 -21.73 1.07
CA LEU A 29 -4.81 -21.02 0.32
C LEU A 29 -5.16 -19.53 0.46
N LEU A 30 -4.45 -18.86 1.33
CA LEU A 30 -4.50 -17.40 1.39
C LEU A 30 -3.95 -16.89 0.06
N ASP A 31 -4.67 -15.97 -0.55
CA ASP A 31 -4.17 -15.27 -1.72
C ASP A 31 -2.80 -14.66 -1.40
N PRO A 32 -1.82 -14.81 -2.31
CA PRO A 32 -0.49 -14.27 -2.08
C PRO A 32 -0.59 -12.76 -1.85
N ILE A 33 -0.21 -12.30 -0.67
CA ILE A 33 -0.07 -10.88 -0.40
C ILE A 33 1.12 -10.39 -1.22
N VAL A 34 0.83 -9.71 -2.32
CA VAL A 34 1.88 -9.04 -3.10
C VAL A 34 2.30 -7.79 -2.35
N VAL A 35 3.45 -7.85 -1.70
CA VAL A 35 4.08 -6.66 -1.11
C VAL A 35 4.85 -5.96 -2.22
N THR A 36 4.25 -4.95 -2.82
CA THR A 36 4.94 -4.05 -3.73
C THR A 36 5.74 -3.04 -2.91
N GLY A 37 7.04 -3.22 -2.90
CA GLY A 37 7.95 -2.30 -2.24
C GLY A 37 8.28 -1.09 -3.11
N VAL A 38 8.52 0.05 -2.47
CA VAL A 38 9.07 1.23 -3.11
C VAL A 38 10.55 1.01 -3.39
N THR A 39 10.97 1.13 -4.66
CA THR A 39 12.38 1.01 -5.01
C THR A 39 13.14 2.27 -4.61
N GLN A 40 13.99 2.16 -3.59
CA GLN A 40 14.87 3.25 -3.18
C GLN A 40 16.16 3.18 -4.00
N THR A 41 16.27 4.02 -5.02
CA THR A 41 17.42 4.04 -5.94
C THR A 41 18.68 4.61 -5.27
N ASN A 42 18.49 5.56 -4.35
CA ASN A 42 19.54 6.10 -3.51
C ASN A 42 18.94 6.63 -2.20
N THR A 43 19.77 7.04 -1.24
CA THR A 43 19.32 7.52 0.07
C THR A 43 18.38 8.74 -0.01
N ASN A 44 18.56 9.58 -1.02
CA ASN A 44 17.86 10.85 -1.15
C ASN A 44 16.77 10.85 -2.22
N SER A 45 16.61 9.76 -2.97
CA SER A 45 15.61 9.67 -4.04
C SER A 45 14.84 8.35 -3.94
N VAL A 46 13.52 8.44 -4.09
CA VAL A 46 12.60 7.30 -4.12
C VAL A 46 11.85 7.35 -5.43
N LYS A 47 11.81 6.22 -6.13
CA LYS A 47 11.03 6.03 -7.35
C LYS A 47 9.82 5.17 -7.07
N LEU A 48 8.68 5.58 -7.58
CA LEU A 48 7.39 4.90 -7.47
C LEU A 48 6.83 4.64 -8.86
N ASN A 49 6.21 3.49 -9.04
CA ASN A 49 5.34 3.28 -10.19
C ASN A 49 3.89 3.50 -9.74
N PRO A 50 3.22 4.58 -10.19
CA PRO A 50 1.87 4.91 -9.74
C PRO A 50 0.80 3.94 -10.27
N LYS A 51 1.14 3.12 -11.26
CA LYS A 51 0.26 2.09 -11.82
C LYS A 51 0.28 0.80 -11.00
N THR A 52 1.28 0.65 -10.11
CA THR A 52 1.33 -0.49 -9.18
C THR A 52 0.48 -0.19 -7.96
N THR A 53 -0.33 -1.15 -7.55
CA THR A 53 -1.15 -0.99 -6.34
C THR A 53 -0.25 -1.06 -5.11
N LEU A 54 0.07 0.09 -4.52
CA LEU A 54 0.86 0.21 -3.29
C LEU A 54 -0.02 0.21 -2.02
N GLN A 55 -1.32 0.36 -2.20
CA GLN A 55 -2.34 0.44 -1.16
C GLN A 55 -3.52 -0.44 -1.55
N PRO A 56 -4.36 -0.87 -0.58
CA PRO A 56 -5.55 -1.69 -0.87
C PRO A 56 -6.54 -1.02 -1.84
N LEU A 57 -6.57 0.31 -1.85
CA LEU A 57 -7.37 1.11 -2.78
C LEU A 57 -6.44 1.93 -3.67
N PRO A 58 -6.80 2.12 -4.95
CA PRO A 58 -6.07 3.02 -5.82
C PRO A 58 -6.03 4.44 -5.24
N ALA A 59 -4.91 5.12 -5.41
CA ALA A 59 -4.76 6.50 -4.98
C ALA A 59 -5.72 7.42 -5.74
N GLY A 60 -6.53 8.18 -5.02
CA GLY A 60 -7.50 9.10 -5.60
C GLY A 60 -6.87 10.37 -6.16
N ASP A 61 -5.77 10.82 -5.57
CA ASP A 61 -5.02 11.99 -5.98
C ASP A 61 -3.50 11.77 -5.81
N GLY A 62 -2.71 12.72 -6.28
CA GLY A 62 -1.25 12.64 -6.15
C GLY A 62 -0.77 12.57 -4.70
N ALA A 63 -1.49 13.15 -3.76
CA ALA A 63 -1.12 13.12 -2.35
C ALA A 63 -1.35 11.74 -1.73
N ASP A 64 -2.42 11.04 -2.09
CA ASP A 64 -2.67 9.68 -1.61
C ASP A 64 -1.53 8.73 -1.99
N LEU A 65 -1.06 8.81 -3.23
CA LEU A 65 0.07 8.01 -3.66
C LEU A 65 1.31 8.29 -2.81
N LEU A 66 1.56 9.56 -2.50
CA LEU A 66 2.74 9.97 -1.74
C LEU A 66 2.74 9.50 -0.28
N GLN A 67 1.58 9.14 0.29
CA GLN A 67 1.53 8.54 1.64
C GLN A 67 2.28 7.20 1.73
N SER A 68 2.47 6.52 0.61
CA SER A 68 3.27 5.28 0.56
C SER A 68 4.77 5.51 0.75
N VAL A 69 5.24 6.75 0.62
CA VAL A 69 6.64 7.12 0.80
C VAL A 69 6.95 7.42 2.26
N ALA A 70 8.02 6.84 2.77
CA ALA A 70 8.45 7.07 4.15
C ALA A 70 8.71 8.57 4.42
N ASN A 71 8.20 9.05 5.55
CA ASN A 71 8.23 10.44 6.01
C ASN A 71 7.36 11.42 5.21
N MET A 72 6.52 10.92 4.32
CA MET A 72 5.45 11.71 3.71
C MET A 72 4.17 11.59 4.54
N SER A 73 3.45 12.68 4.64
CA SER A 73 2.11 12.75 5.23
C SER A 73 1.23 13.68 4.40
N VAL A 74 -0.06 13.63 4.63
CA VAL A 74 -1.02 14.43 3.86
C VAL A 74 -1.97 15.13 4.81
N ILE A 75 -2.17 16.42 4.58
CA ILE A 75 -3.21 17.21 5.25
C ILE A 75 -4.36 17.45 4.27
N ARG A 76 -5.57 17.04 4.66
CA ARG A 76 -6.79 17.35 3.93
C ARG A 76 -7.43 18.59 4.52
N LYS A 77 -7.58 19.63 3.71
CA LYS A 77 -8.11 20.94 4.14
C LYS A 77 -9.51 21.22 3.64
N GLY A 78 -10.21 20.22 3.19
CA GLY A 78 -11.52 20.26 2.58
C GLY A 78 -11.50 19.50 1.26
N GLY A 79 -12.68 19.09 0.80
CA GLY A 79 -12.75 18.30 -0.43
C GLY A 79 -12.05 16.96 -0.38
N SER A 80 -11.83 16.38 -1.53
CA SER A 80 -11.19 15.07 -1.69
C SER A 80 -9.67 15.12 -1.79
N SER A 81 -9.08 16.29 -2.09
CA SER A 81 -7.65 16.45 -2.34
C SER A 81 -6.83 16.66 -1.07
N GLY A 82 -5.58 16.26 -1.11
CA GLY A 82 -4.63 16.39 -0.01
C GLY A 82 -3.42 17.23 -0.36
N ASP A 83 -2.91 17.99 0.62
CA ASP A 83 -1.65 18.75 0.54
C ASP A 83 -0.53 17.87 1.13
N PRO A 84 0.47 17.45 0.34
CA PRO A 84 1.52 16.58 0.81
C PRO A 84 2.54 17.36 1.65
N LEU A 85 3.04 16.68 2.68
CA LEU A 85 4.11 17.16 3.53
C LEU A 85 5.23 16.13 3.59
N PHE A 86 6.46 16.59 3.52
CA PHE A 86 7.63 15.78 3.81
C PHE A 86 8.26 16.23 5.14
N ARG A 87 8.32 15.32 6.10
CA ARG A 87 8.79 15.60 7.47
C ARG A 87 8.09 16.82 8.11
N GLY A 88 6.78 16.98 7.86
CA GLY A 88 5.99 18.11 8.33
C GLY A 88 6.15 19.41 7.54
N LEU A 89 7.00 19.44 6.52
CA LEU A 89 7.20 20.59 5.64
C LEU A 89 6.39 20.43 4.36
N GLY A 90 5.52 21.35 4.08
CA GLY A 90 4.69 21.37 2.88
C GLY A 90 4.59 22.77 2.29
N GLY A 91 3.61 22.95 1.44
CA GLY A 91 3.41 24.22 0.79
C GLY A 91 4.52 24.55 -0.20
N SER A 92 4.97 25.79 -0.20
CA SER A 92 6.06 26.26 -1.06
C SER A 92 7.43 25.66 -0.74
N ARG A 93 7.53 24.82 0.31
CA ARG A 93 8.77 24.16 0.69
C ARG A 93 8.95 22.80 0.02
N LEU A 94 7.87 22.26 -0.55
CA LEU A 94 7.84 21.01 -1.31
C LEU A 94 7.37 21.31 -2.73
N ASN A 95 8.25 21.17 -3.71
CA ASN A 95 7.92 21.41 -5.10
C ASN A 95 7.18 20.21 -5.69
N ILE A 96 6.09 20.48 -6.39
CA ILE A 96 5.33 19.50 -7.14
C ILE A 96 5.45 19.83 -8.63
N GLN A 97 5.88 18.85 -9.39
CA GLN A 97 6.07 18.97 -10.84
C GLN A 97 5.31 17.84 -11.55
N ALA A 98 4.76 18.16 -12.71
CA ALA A 98 4.21 17.19 -13.64
C ALA A 98 4.86 17.42 -15.02
N ASP A 99 5.52 16.40 -15.55
CA ASP A 99 6.26 16.48 -16.82
C ASP A 99 7.20 17.71 -16.86
N ASP A 100 7.99 17.89 -15.80
CA ASP A 100 8.94 18.99 -15.58
C ASP A 100 8.32 20.41 -15.46
N GLN A 101 6.99 20.49 -15.40
CA GLN A 101 6.29 21.74 -15.18
C GLN A 101 5.86 21.88 -13.70
N PHE A 102 6.12 23.06 -13.12
CA PHE A 102 5.67 23.35 -11.76
C PHE A 102 4.16 23.50 -11.70
N ILE A 103 3.52 22.82 -10.76
CA ILE A 103 2.10 22.98 -10.47
C ILE A 103 1.96 23.72 -9.14
N TYR A 104 1.24 24.82 -9.19
CA TYR A 104 0.91 25.62 -8.01
C TYR A 104 -0.55 25.35 -7.60
N GLY A 105 -0.82 25.41 -6.31
CA GLY A 105 -2.18 25.32 -5.82
C GLY A 105 -2.99 26.59 -6.16
N GLY A 106 -4.30 26.42 -6.37
CA GLY A 106 -5.18 27.49 -6.80
C GLY A 106 -5.63 28.45 -5.69
N CYS A 107 -5.42 28.13 -4.43
CA CYS A 107 -5.90 28.90 -3.29
C CYS A 107 -4.74 29.30 -2.38
N SER A 108 -4.72 30.56 -1.91
CA SER A 108 -3.70 31.07 -0.98
C SER A 108 -3.62 30.27 0.33
N ASN A 109 -4.73 29.74 0.82
CA ASN A 109 -4.79 28.87 2.00
C ASN A 109 -4.53 27.38 1.68
N ARG A 110 -4.18 27.07 0.43
CA ARG A 110 -3.90 25.71 -0.06
C ARG A 110 -5.04 24.71 0.22
N MET A 111 -6.29 25.18 0.16
CA MET A 111 -7.44 24.30 0.12
C MET A 111 -7.50 23.53 -1.19
N ASP A 112 -6.83 24.05 -2.20
CA ASP A 112 -6.68 23.50 -3.53
C ASP A 112 -5.17 23.27 -3.79
N PRO A 113 -4.59 22.20 -3.25
CA PRO A 113 -3.16 21.91 -3.37
C PRO A 113 -2.82 21.45 -4.80
N PRO A 114 -1.54 21.57 -5.23
CA PRO A 114 -1.14 21.16 -6.59
C PRO A 114 -1.43 19.70 -6.90
N THR A 115 -1.41 18.83 -5.90
CA THR A 115 -1.72 17.39 -6.03
C THR A 115 -3.18 17.10 -6.36
N ALA A 116 -4.08 18.06 -6.18
CA ALA A 116 -5.48 17.94 -6.60
C ALA A 116 -5.64 17.83 -8.12
N TYR A 117 -4.68 18.35 -8.87
CA TYR A 117 -4.68 18.32 -10.34
C TYR A 117 -3.92 17.12 -10.92
N ILE A 118 -3.38 16.25 -10.05
CA ILE A 118 -2.57 15.11 -10.45
C ILE A 118 -3.37 13.83 -10.22
N PHE A 119 -3.67 13.16 -11.32
CA PHE A 119 -4.25 11.82 -11.31
C PHE A 119 -3.14 10.79 -11.48
N PRO A 120 -2.76 10.03 -10.43
CA PRO A 120 -1.54 9.22 -10.42
C PRO A 120 -1.43 8.23 -11.57
N SER A 121 -2.52 7.55 -11.93
CA SER A 121 -2.51 6.54 -13.01
C SER A 121 -2.23 7.10 -14.41
N ALA A 122 -2.24 8.42 -14.58
CA ALA A 122 -1.88 9.07 -15.85
C ALA A 122 -0.35 9.20 -16.05
N TYR A 123 0.44 8.83 -15.03
CA TYR A 123 1.90 8.93 -15.06
C TYR A 123 2.54 7.55 -14.99
N ASP A 124 3.78 7.44 -15.50
CA ASP A 124 4.54 6.18 -15.53
C ASP A 124 5.49 6.06 -14.33
N GLU A 125 6.04 7.16 -13.88
CA GLU A 125 6.97 7.22 -12.77
C GLU A 125 6.71 8.43 -11.86
N VAL A 126 6.91 8.25 -10.58
CA VAL A 126 6.96 9.34 -9.61
C VAL A 126 8.29 9.31 -8.90
N VAL A 127 9.03 10.42 -8.96
CA VAL A 127 10.32 10.58 -8.32
C VAL A 127 10.17 11.54 -7.16
N VAL A 128 10.47 11.08 -5.95
CA VAL A 128 10.49 11.90 -4.74
C VAL A 128 11.93 12.16 -4.33
N THR A 129 12.39 13.40 -4.50
CA THR A 129 13.69 13.85 -4.09
C THR A 129 13.61 14.47 -2.69
N LYS A 130 14.35 13.91 -1.74
CA LYS A 130 14.28 14.25 -0.31
C LYS A 130 15.30 15.33 0.05
N GLY A 131 14.81 16.39 0.65
CA GLY A 131 15.65 17.52 1.10
C GLY A 131 16.20 18.39 -0.04
N PRO A 132 17.00 19.41 0.31
CA PRO A 132 17.61 20.29 -0.67
C PRO A 132 18.71 19.55 -1.42
N GLN A 133 18.51 19.30 -2.71
CA GLN A 133 19.48 18.56 -3.54
C GLN A 133 20.16 19.50 -4.54
N THR A 134 19.45 19.93 -5.56
CA THR A 134 19.98 20.76 -6.62
C THR A 134 18.99 21.85 -7.03
N VAL A 135 19.49 22.92 -7.60
CA VAL A 135 18.65 24.00 -8.15
C VAL A 135 17.89 23.58 -9.40
N THR A 136 18.25 22.45 -10.00
CA THR A 136 17.55 21.91 -11.18
C THR A 136 16.13 21.45 -10.87
N GLU A 137 15.88 21.07 -9.62
CA GLU A 137 14.54 20.68 -9.15
C GLU A 137 13.68 21.90 -8.75
N GLY A 138 14.18 23.11 -8.99
CA GLY A 138 13.51 24.36 -8.71
C GLY A 138 14.00 25.11 -7.49
N SER A 139 13.44 26.29 -7.25
CA SER A 139 13.74 27.13 -6.09
C SER A 139 12.88 26.74 -4.89
N GLY A 140 13.37 27.00 -3.68
CA GLY A 140 12.60 26.83 -2.45
C GLY A 140 12.52 25.39 -1.92
N LEU A 141 13.37 24.49 -2.38
CA LEU A 141 13.45 23.08 -2.04
C LEU A 141 13.94 22.78 -0.64
N VAL A 142 13.31 23.29 0.38
CA VAL A 142 13.71 22.97 1.76
C VAL A 142 13.31 21.54 2.14
N ALA A 143 12.12 21.13 1.74
CA ALA A 143 11.60 19.79 1.99
C ALA A 143 12.04 18.79 0.90
N GLY A 144 12.05 19.22 -0.35
CA GLY A 144 12.35 18.38 -1.50
C GLY A 144 11.46 18.67 -2.70
N ALA A 145 11.49 17.76 -3.68
CA ALA A 145 10.66 17.83 -4.87
C ALA A 145 9.94 16.49 -5.12
N VAL A 146 8.77 16.57 -5.69
CA VAL A 146 8.03 15.42 -6.22
C VAL A 146 7.79 15.68 -7.69
N ARG A 147 8.24 14.76 -8.54
CA ARG A 147 8.11 14.85 -9.98
C ARG A 147 7.31 13.67 -10.51
N PHE A 148 6.21 13.97 -11.17
CA PHE A 148 5.36 13.01 -11.89
C PHE A 148 5.77 13.04 -13.36
N VAL A 149 6.10 11.89 -13.93
CA VAL A 149 6.64 11.74 -15.29
C VAL A 149 5.79 10.75 -16.06
N ARG A 150 5.48 11.09 -17.31
CA ARG A 150 4.80 10.22 -18.30
C ARG A 150 5.78 9.56 -19.22
#